data_5e1a75cc473cf70038b7555d5a8a818d
#
_entry.id   5e1a75cc473cf70038b7555d5a8a818d
#
_cell.length_a   1.000
_cell.length_b   1.000
_cell.length_c   1.000
_cell.angle_alpha   90.00
_cell.angle_beta   90.00
_cell.angle_gamma   90.00
#
_symmetry.space_group_name_H-M   'P 1'
#
loop_
_entity.id
_entity.type
_entity.pdbx_description
1 polymer ?
#
loop_
_entity_poly.entity_id
_entity_poly.type
_entity_poly.pdbx_seq_one_letter_code
_entity_poly.pdbx_strand_id
1 'polypeptide(L)'
;MGKDYRKTAEEVLQYIGGKDNIEQAAHCVTRLRIALKDESKIDNDKLQSVSLVKGAFHNAGIFQVVIGPGDVDRVYAELITLAGMKESTVADVKDSGNQKLNPAQKFVKIFSDVFMPILPAIVTAGLLMGINNLLGAKDLFFDGKNLLDVYPNLGGLWDLINMMANTAFVFLPALVGWSATKRFGGSPILGIVMGLMLVHPALLNAWDYGKAATGLDGQKIEFFDILGLFQIEKVGYQGQILPVLVAAFLLSKVEIFLKKHVPNAIQLLVVPITTIVVTGVLALGIIGPVTRHIGDLLTVGLVGVYETVPVVGAVLFGALYAPLVITGMHHMFIAIDLQLIAQHGGTFIWPMIALSNIAQGSAALVMFWISKNQNDKSMASTSAISAYFGITEPAMFGVNLRNKFPFYAAIIGSAVAAIFITLNGVLAPAIGIGGLPAFISIIPKSIPMFIVGMIIAVVIPFTLTWLFAKRVKQK
;
A
#
# COMPACT_ATOMS: atom_id res chain seq x y z
N MET A 1 35.75 -10.24 -16.38
CA MET A 1 34.90 -10.44 -17.56
C MET A 1 33.97 -9.25 -17.67
N GLY A 2 33.99 -8.55 -18.80
CA GLY A 2 33.07 -7.45 -19.05
C GLY A 2 31.60 -7.93 -19.07
N LYS A 3 30.68 -7.11 -18.59
CA LYS A 3 29.24 -7.42 -18.64
C LYS A 3 28.79 -7.43 -20.11
N ASP A 4 28.27 -8.55 -20.58
CA ASP A 4 27.75 -8.71 -21.95
C ASP A 4 26.23 -8.47 -21.92
N TYR A 5 25.82 -7.24 -22.18
CA TYR A 5 24.42 -6.81 -22.16
C TYR A 5 23.61 -7.41 -23.31
N ARG A 6 24.24 -7.56 -24.51
CA ARG A 6 23.60 -8.12 -25.68
C ARG A 6 23.29 -9.60 -25.49
N LYS A 7 24.27 -10.38 -25.02
CA LYS A 7 24.07 -11.78 -24.69
C LYS A 7 22.97 -11.97 -23.64
N THR A 8 22.97 -11.13 -22.60
CA THR A 8 21.90 -11.14 -21.59
C THR A 8 20.53 -10.87 -22.20
N ALA A 9 20.41 -9.90 -23.10
CA ALA A 9 19.16 -9.59 -23.78
C ALA A 9 18.70 -10.75 -24.70
N GLU A 10 19.63 -11.40 -25.42
CA GLU A 10 19.34 -12.57 -26.26
C GLU A 10 18.83 -13.74 -25.42
N GLU A 11 19.48 -14.05 -24.29
CA GLU A 11 19.07 -15.12 -23.37
C GLU A 11 17.72 -14.81 -22.71
N VAL A 12 17.49 -13.56 -22.27
CA VAL A 12 16.19 -13.13 -21.74
C VAL A 12 15.11 -13.29 -22.81
N LEU A 13 15.36 -12.82 -24.02
CA LEU A 13 14.42 -12.92 -25.14
C LEU A 13 14.07 -14.39 -25.45
N GLN A 14 15.06 -15.25 -25.49
CA GLN A 14 14.88 -16.67 -25.73
C GLN A 14 14.02 -17.33 -24.64
N TYR A 15 14.31 -17.06 -23.38
CA TYR A 15 13.67 -17.75 -22.26
C TYR A 15 12.28 -17.19 -21.87
N ILE A 16 11.90 -16.04 -22.43
CA ILE A 16 10.50 -15.53 -22.32
C ILE A 16 9.62 -15.98 -23.50
N GLY A 17 10.12 -16.87 -24.38
CA GLY A 17 9.37 -17.40 -25.51
C GLY A 17 9.58 -16.67 -26.85
N GLY A 18 10.67 -15.91 -26.98
CA GLY A 18 11.07 -15.21 -28.20
C GLY A 18 10.32 -13.88 -28.45
N LYS A 19 10.75 -13.18 -29.50
CA LYS A 19 10.21 -11.86 -29.86
C LYS A 19 8.70 -11.85 -30.12
N ASP A 20 8.18 -12.91 -30.71
CA ASP A 20 6.77 -13.02 -31.07
C ASP A 20 5.85 -13.16 -29.85
N ASN A 21 6.41 -13.52 -28.69
CA ASN A 21 5.72 -13.62 -27.43
C ASN A 21 5.64 -12.28 -26.67
N ILE A 22 6.44 -11.28 -27.05
CA ILE A 22 6.39 -9.96 -26.43
C ILE A 22 5.26 -9.16 -27.06
N GLU A 23 4.39 -8.59 -26.22
CA GLU A 23 3.36 -7.64 -26.61
C GLU A 23 3.87 -6.20 -26.46
N GLN A 24 4.44 -5.91 -25.29
CA GLN A 24 5.09 -4.64 -24.99
C GLN A 24 6.21 -4.83 -23.97
N ALA A 25 7.24 -3.98 -24.01
CA ALA A 25 8.33 -3.99 -23.06
C ALA A 25 8.70 -2.56 -22.66
N ALA A 26 8.96 -2.36 -21.37
CA ALA A 26 9.51 -1.14 -20.79
C ALA A 26 10.48 -1.50 -19.66
N HIS A 27 11.16 -0.52 -19.09
CA HIS A 27 11.99 -0.73 -17.90
C HIS A 27 11.75 0.35 -16.85
N CYS A 28 12.13 0.05 -15.63
CA CYS A 28 12.28 1.03 -14.55
C CYS A 28 13.71 0.97 -14.03
N VAL A 29 14.04 1.72 -13.00
CA VAL A 29 15.41 1.85 -12.47
C VAL A 29 16.15 0.51 -12.25
N THR A 30 15.45 -0.59 -12.02
CA THR A 30 16.06 -1.89 -11.68
C THR A 30 15.52 -3.08 -12.46
N ARG A 31 14.43 -2.93 -13.25
CA ARG A 31 13.68 -4.08 -13.80
C ARG A 31 13.22 -3.84 -15.22
N LEU A 32 13.31 -4.87 -16.04
CA LEU A 32 12.52 -4.96 -17.27
C LEU A 32 11.06 -5.30 -16.90
N ARG A 33 10.11 -4.73 -17.60
CA ARG A 33 8.67 -4.96 -17.49
C ARG A 33 8.15 -5.38 -18.84
N ILE A 34 7.64 -6.58 -18.96
CA ILE A 34 7.30 -7.19 -20.23
C ILE A 34 5.87 -7.71 -20.16
N ALA A 35 5.01 -7.24 -21.04
CA ALA A 35 3.71 -7.83 -21.30
C ALA A 35 3.91 -8.96 -22.32
N LEU A 36 3.55 -10.19 -21.95
CA LEU A 36 3.72 -11.38 -22.78
C LEU A 36 2.36 -11.86 -23.30
N LYS A 37 2.30 -12.35 -24.52
CA LYS A 37 1.09 -12.95 -25.12
C LYS A 37 0.73 -14.28 -24.45
N ASP A 38 1.73 -15.10 -24.17
CA ASP A 38 1.59 -16.44 -23.61
C ASP A 38 2.67 -16.69 -22.55
N GLU A 39 2.23 -16.72 -21.30
CA GLU A 39 3.11 -16.90 -20.14
C GLU A 39 3.60 -18.35 -19.97
N SER A 40 2.95 -19.32 -20.60
CA SER A 40 3.35 -20.73 -20.54
C SER A 40 4.68 -21.02 -21.26
N LYS A 41 5.12 -20.09 -22.12
CA LYS A 41 6.38 -20.18 -22.87
C LYS A 41 7.61 -19.74 -22.08
N ILE A 42 7.45 -19.29 -20.85
CA ILE A 42 8.55 -18.82 -20.01
C ILE A 42 9.30 -20.00 -19.43
N ASP A 43 10.60 -20.09 -19.70
CA ASP A 43 11.52 -21.00 -19.00
C ASP A 43 12.17 -20.25 -17.82
N ASN A 44 11.46 -20.23 -16.70
CA ASN A 44 11.86 -19.44 -15.54
C ASN A 44 13.17 -19.93 -14.90
N ASP A 45 13.45 -21.22 -14.97
CA ASP A 45 14.67 -21.82 -14.40
C ASP A 45 15.91 -21.39 -15.19
N LYS A 46 15.84 -21.39 -16.52
CA LYS A 46 16.92 -20.92 -17.37
C LYS A 46 17.07 -19.40 -17.29
N LEU A 47 15.96 -18.66 -17.23
CA LEU A 47 16.00 -17.21 -17.11
C LEU A 47 16.72 -16.76 -15.83
N GLN A 48 16.52 -17.45 -14.71
CA GLN A 48 17.20 -17.17 -13.46
C GLN A 48 18.70 -17.54 -13.48
N SER A 49 19.15 -18.36 -14.43
CA SER A 49 20.57 -18.69 -14.61
C SER A 49 21.35 -17.65 -15.42
N VAL A 50 20.67 -16.71 -16.07
CA VAL A 50 21.30 -15.63 -16.88
C VAL A 50 22.11 -14.70 -15.98
N SER A 51 23.32 -14.37 -16.36
CA SER A 51 24.33 -13.75 -15.48
C SER A 51 23.94 -12.42 -14.84
N LEU A 52 23.18 -11.58 -15.54
CA LEU A 52 22.72 -10.28 -15.03
C LEU A 52 21.29 -10.31 -14.47
N VAL A 53 20.57 -11.43 -14.61
CA VAL A 53 19.22 -11.60 -14.05
C VAL A 53 19.34 -11.95 -12.58
N LYS A 54 18.78 -11.11 -11.73
CA LYS A 54 18.72 -11.29 -10.28
C LYS A 54 17.45 -11.96 -9.79
N GLY A 55 16.43 -12.02 -10.62
CA GLY A 55 15.16 -12.65 -10.35
C GLY A 55 14.14 -12.34 -11.44
N ALA A 56 13.13 -13.19 -11.58
CA ALA A 56 12.04 -12.99 -12.51
C ALA A 56 10.72 -13.44 -11.88
N PHE A 57 9.64 -12.66 -12.06
CA PHE A 57 8.36 -12.95 -11.44
C PHE A 57 7.21 -12.21 -12.15
N HIS A 58 6.00 -12.71 -11.94
CA HIS A 58 4.77 -12.05 -12.36
C HIS A 58 4.24 -11.11 -11.30
N ASN A 59 3.84 -9.93 -11.71
CA ASN A 59 3.12 -9.00 -10.86
C ASN A 59 2.09 -8.23 -11.68
N ALA A 60 0.81 -8.31 -11.27
CA ALA A 60 -0.31 -7.59 -11.86
C ALA A 60 -0.44 -7.75 -13.40
N GLY A 61 -0.26 -8.96 -13.92
CA GLY A 61 -0.37 -9.29 -15.35
C GLY A 61 0.84 -8.88 -16.20
N ILE A 62 1.96 -8.50 -15.54
CA ILE A 62 3.21 -8.11 -16.20
C ILE A 62 4.32 -9.04 -15.70
N PHE A 63 5.12 -9.56 -16.62
CA PHE A 63 6.34 -10.28 -16.29
C PHE A 63 7.47 -9.28 -16.01
N GLN A 64 8.15 -9.44 -14.90
CA GLN A 64 9.23 -8.56 -14.47
C GLN A 64 10.53 -9.34 -14.33
N VAL A 65 11.61 -8.81 -14.93
CA VAL A 65 12.97 -9.37 -14.84
C VAL A 65 13.86 -8.36 -14.13
N VAL A 66 14.35 -8.71 -12.95
CA VAL A 66 15.20 -7.86 -12.13
C VAL A 66 16.64 -7.94 -12.64
N ILE A 67 17.18 -6.83 -13.11
CA ILE A 67 18.57 -6.72 -13.59
C ILE A 67 19.40 -5.92 -12.57
N GLY A 68 18.90 -4.76 -12.14
CA GLY A 68 19.57 -3.85 -11.23
C GLY A 68 19.84 -2.48 -11.86
N PRO A 69 20.18 -1.49 -11.01
CA PRO A 69 20.38 -0.12 -11.46
C PRO A 69 21.59 -0.01 -12.39
N GLY A 70 21.48 0.80 -13.45
CA GLY A 70 22.52 1.07 -14.45
C GLY A 70 22.73 -0.03 -15.49
N ASP A 71 22.45 -1.29 -15.17
CA ASP A 71 22.55 -2.39 -16.13
C ASP A 71 21.23 -2.58 -16.91
N VAL A 72 20.10 -2.27 -16.27
CA VAL A 72 18.76 -2.47 -16.86
C VAL A 72 18.55 -1.64 -18.13
N ASP A 73 19.04 -0.41 -18.17
CA ASP A 73 18.90 0.50 -19.31
C ASP A 73 19.60 -0.09 -20.54
N ARG A 74 20.80 -0.63 -20.36
CA ARG A 74 21.60 -1.23 -21.40
C ARG A 74 21.02 -2.55 -21.91
N VAL A 75 20.58 -3.42 -21.00
CA VAL A 75 19.90 -4.68 -21.37
C VAL A 75 18.59 -4.40 -22.09
N TYR A 76 17.84 -3.37 -21.67
CA TYR A 76 16.60 -2.97 -22.33
C TYR A 76 16.82 -2.47 -23.75
N ALA A 77 17.82 -1.60 -23.97
CA ALA A 77 18.14 -1.11 -25.31
C ALA A 77 18.48 -2.23 -26.29
N GLU A 78 19.28 -3.21 -25.84
CA GLU A 78 19.59 -4.41 -26.64
C GLU A 78 18.34 -5.28 -26.87
N LEU A 79 17.51 -5.48 -25.85
CA LEU A 79 16.27 -6.27 -25.95
C LEU A 79 15.31 -5.69 -26.99
N ILE A 80 15.08 -4.37 -26.97
CA ILE A 80 14.21 -3.69 -27.93
C ILE A 80 14.77 -3.79 -29.34
N THR A 81 16.07 -3.64 -29.48
CA THR A 81 16.77 -3.76 -30.79
C THR A 81 16.60 -5.19 -31.34
N LEU A 82 16.83 -6.22 -30.52
CA LEU A 82 16.70 -7.63 -30.90
C LEU A 82 15.25 -8.04 -31.20
N ALA A 83 14.31 -7.51 -30.44
CA ALA A 83 12.89 -7.77 -30.66
C ALA A 83 12.31 -7.01 -31.87
N GLY A 84 13.02 -6.00 -32.39
CA GLY A 84 12.53 -5.14 -33.47
C GLY A 84 11.33 -4.28 -33.06
N MET A 85 11.26 -3.89 -31.79
CA MET A 85 10.13 -3.15 -31.21
C MET A 85 10.49 -1.67 -31.01
N LYS A 86 9.46 -0.83 -30.97
CA LYS A 86 9.60 0.56 -30.48
C LYS A 86 9.61 0.57 -28.96
N GLU A 87 10.32 1.54 -28.40
CA GLU A 87 10.27 1.78 -26.96
C GLU A 87 8.82 2.06 -26.53
N SER A 88 8.39 1.38 -25.45
CA SER A 88 7.10 1.59 -24.83
C SER A 88 7.28 2.22 -23.44
N THR A 89 6.29 2.98 -23.01
CA THR A 89 6.30 3.51 -21.64
C THR A 89 5.88 2.43 -20.64
N VAL A 90 6.24 2.62 -19.37
CA VAL A 90 5.76 1.75 -18.29
C VAL A 90 4.22 1.76 -18.20
N ALA A 91 3.59 2.85 -18.64
CA ALA A 91 2.13 2.97 -18.67
C ALA A 91 1.53 2.03 -19.74
N ASP A 92 2.11 2.00 -20.95
CA ASP A 92 1.63 1.14 -22.04
C ASP A 92 1.71 -0.34 -21.67
N VAL A 93 2.83 -0.77 -21.08
CA VAL A 93 3.01 -2.15 -20.59
C VAL A 93 2.01 -2.50 -19.48
N LYS A 94 1.71 -1.52 -18.59
CA LYS A 94 0.67 -1.71 -17.55
C LYS A 94 -0.71 -1.90 -18.14
N ASP A 95 -1.05 -1.18 -19.19
CA ASP A 95 -2.37 -1.28 -19.83
C ASP A 95 -2.56 -2.62 -20.53
N SER A 96 -1.55 -3.15 -21.20
CA SER A 96 -1.57 -4.50 -21.77
C SER A 96 -1.72 -5.59 -20.68
N GLY A 97 -0.98 -5.47 -19.58
CA GLY A 97 -1.12 -6.37 -18.42
C GLY A 97 -2.49 -6.32 -17.77
N ASN A 98 -3.16 -5.14 -17.76
CA ASN A 98 -4.48 -4.95 -17.17
C ASN A 98 -5.59 -5.74 -17.88
N GLN A 99 -5.46 -5.98 -19.18
CA GLN A 99 -6.48 -6.71 -19.96
C GLN A 99 -6.58 -8.17 -19.51
N LYS A 100 -5.49 -8.75 -19.02
CA LYS A 100 -5.38 -10.16 -18.60
C LYS A 100 -5.86 -10.44 -17.17
N LEU A 101 -6.13 -9.40 -16.39
CA LEU A 101 -6.56 -9.54 -15.00
C LEU A 101 -8.03 -9.96 -14.92
N ASN A 102 -8.34 -10.85 -13.96
CA ASN A 102 -9.72 -11.17 -13.61
C ASN A 102 -10.43 -9.97 -12.91
N PRO A 103 -11.76 -9.95 -12.81
CA PRO A 103 -12.49 -8.82 -12.20
C PRO A 103 -12.05 -8.47 -10.78
N ALA A 104 -11.78 -9.48 -9.94
CA ALA A 104 -11.31 -9.25 -8.57
C ALA A 104 -9.93 -8.61 -8.54
N GLN A 105 -8.99 -9.09 -9.37
CA GLN A 105 -7.67 -8.50 -9.52
C GLN A 105 -7.74 -7.06 -10.08
N LYS A 106 -8.64 -6.78 -11.03
CA LYS A 106 -8.88 -5.43 -11.55
C LYS A 106 -9.37 -4.49 -10.46
N PHE A 107 -10.29 -4.95 -9.60
CA PHE A 107 -10.80 -4.17 -8.48
C PHE A 107 -9.68 -3.82 -7.49
N VAL A 108 -8.90 -4.81 -7.05
CA VAL A 108 -7.75 -4.59 -6.14
C VAL A 108 -6.71 -3.66 -6.75
N LYS A 109 -6.46 -3.78 -8.06
CA LYS A 109 -5.53 -2.91 -8.76
C LYS A 109 -5.96 -1.44 -8.75
N ILE A 110 -7.25 -1.13 -8.74
CA ILE A 110 -7.73 0.26 -8.60
C ILE A 110 -7.18 0.86 -7.31
N PHE A 111 -7.26 0.15 -6.19
CA PHE A 111 -6.68 0.63 -4.92
C PHE A 111 -5.17 0.83 -5.03
N SER A 112 -4.44 -0.15 -5.55
CA SER A 112 -2.98 0.00 -5.75
C SER A 112 -2.63 1.22 -6.61
N ASP A 113 -3.29 1.40 -7.75
CA ASP A 113 -3.01 2.53 -8.66
C ASP A 113 -3.35 3.89 -8.05
N VAL A 114 -4.38 3.94 -7.18
CA VAL A 114 -4.78 5.17 -6.49
C VAL A 114 -3.87 5.49 -5.31
N PHE A 115 -3.48 4.48 -4.51
CA PHE A 115 -2.71 4.71 -3.29
C PHE A 115 -1.21 4.88 -3.54
N MET A 116 -0.63 4.18 -4.52
CA MET A 116 0.81 4.24 -4.76
C MET A 116 1.37 5.67 -4.95
N PRO A 117 0.72 6.59 -5.70
CA PRO A 117 1.20 7.96 -5.85
C PRO A 117 1.13 8.80 -4.56
N ILE A 118 0.23 8.47 -3.63
CA ILE A 118 0.02 9.24 -2.38
C ILE A 118 0.72 8.62 -1.17
N LEU A 119 1.30 7.41 -1.30
CA LEU A 119 2.05 6.74 -0.24
C LEU A 119 3.13 7.62 0.41
N PRO A 120 3.97 8.38 -0.33
CA PRO A 120 4.97 9.22 0.31
C PRO A 120 4.38 10.24 1.31
N ALA A 121 3.20 10.81 1.00
CA ALA A 121 2.52 11.74 1.90
C ALA A 121 1.99 11.02 3.15
N ILE A 122 1.35 9.84 2.98
CA ILE A 122 0.81 9.04 4.09
C ILE A 122 1.94 8.56 5.01
N VAL A 123 3.03 8.03 4.45
CA VAL A 123 4.18 7.54 5.23
C VAL A 123 4.85 8.67 6.01
N THR A 124 5.05 9.83 5.37
CA THR A 124 5.62 11.01 6.05
C THR A 124 4.73 11.47 7.20
N ALA A 125 3.43 11.57 6.97
CA ALA A 125 2.45 11.93 8.00
C ALA A 125 2.45 10.92 9.17
N GLY A 126 2.46 9.62 8.86
CA GLY A 126 2.50 8.57 9.87
C GLY A 126 3.77 8.59 10.72
N LEU A 127 4.95 8.87 10.12
CA LEU A 127 6.19 9.02 10.86
C LEU A 127 6.17 10.24 11.79
N LEU A 128 5.72 11.39 11.29
CA LEU A 128 5.56 12.60 12.11
C LEU A 128 4.56 12.38 13.24
N MET A 129 3.45 11.67 12.97
CA MET A 129 2.47 11.30 13.99
C MET A 129 3.08 10.38 15.05
N GLY A 130 3.90 9.41 14.65
CA GLY A 130 4.64 8.55 15.58
C GLY A 130 5.56 9.33 16.50
N ILE A 131 6.34 10.27 15.95
CA ILE A 131 7.19 11.17 16.75
C ILE A 131 6.33 12.01 17.71
N ASN A 132 5.25 12.58 17.20
CA ASN A 132 4.35 13.41 18.00
C ASN A 132 3.72 12.62 19.16
N ASN A 133 3.31 11.37 18.91
CA ASN A 133 2.76 10.48 19.92
C ASN A 133 3.81 10.09 20.98
N LEU A 134 5.07 9.88 20.59
CA LEU A 134 6.17 9.61 21.54
C LEU A 134 6.41 10.80 22.46
N LEU A 135 6.40 12.02 21.94
CA LEU A 135 6.58 13.24 22.71
C LEU A 135 5.44 13.51 23.70
N GLY A 136 4.21 13.16 23.31
CA GLY A 136 2.99 13.30 24.12
C GLY A 136 2.69 12.11 25.05
N ALA A 137 3.44 11.02 24.97
CA ALA A 137 3.20 9.81 25.74
C ALA A 137 3.54 10.00 27.21
N LYS A 138 2.58 9.71 28.10
CA LYS A 138 2.81 9.61 29.54
C LYS A 138 3.53 8.31 29.88
N ASP A 139 4.27 8.33 30.98
CA ASP A 139 5.01 7.17 31.52
C ASP A 139 6.08 6.57 30.61
N LEU A 140 6.42 7.23 29.48
CA LEU A 140 7.47 6.76 28.58
C LEU A 140 8.85 7.26 29.00
N PHE A 141 8.97 8.53 29.39
CA PHE A 141 10.22 9.17 29.78
C PHE A 141 10.22 9.57 31.26
N PHE A 142 9.06 9.84 31.85
CA PHE A 142 8.88 10.33 33.21
C PHE A 142 7.63 9.72 33.81
N ASP A 143 7.71 9.25 35.07
CA ASP A 143 6.58 8.65 35.80
C ASP A 143 5.39 9.64 35.91
N GLY A 144 4.23 9.25 35.44
CA GLY A 144 2.99 10.01 35.46
C GLY A 144 2.93 11.24 34.56
N LYS A 145 4.02 11.58 33.85
CA LYS A 145 4.14 12.78 33.03
C LYS A 145 4.56 12.46 31.61
N ASN A 146 4.18 13.34 30.68
CA ASN A 146 4.73 13.34 29.32
C ASN A 146 5.91 14.34 29.22
N LEU A 147 6.57 14.37 28.06
CA LEU A 147 7.68 15.28 27.83
C LEU A 147 7.26 16.76 27.91
N LEU A 148 6.01 17.09 27.51
CA LEU A 148 5.50 18.46 27.51
C LEU A 148 5.15 18.96 28.92
N ASP A 149 4.77 18.04 29.82
CA ASP A 149 4.54 18.38 31.23
C ASP A 149 5.85 18.82 31.93
N VAL A 150 7.00 18.23 31.48
CA VAL A 150 8.33 18.55 32.03
C VAL A 150 8.98 19.71 31.30
N TYR A 151 8.76 19.83 29.99
CA TYR A 151 9.33 20.88 29.14
C TYR A 151 8.22 21.63 28.39
N PRO A 152 7.45 22.52 29.05
CA PRO A 152 6.32 23.23 28.43
C PRO A 152 6.70 24.07 27.20
N ASN A 153 7.96 24.51 27.13
CA ASN A 153 8.49 25.28 26.00
C ASN A 153 8.48 24.50 24.67
N LEU A 154 8.34 23.18 24.71
CA LEU A 154 8.21 22.34 23.52
C LEU A 154 6.77 22.30 22.97
N GLY A 155 5.78 22.86 23.70
CA GLY A 155 4.37 22.81 23.30
C GLY A 155 4.13 23.35 21.89
N GLY A 156 4.66 24.55 21.57
CA GLY A 156 4.51 25.12 20.24
C GLY A 156 5.15 24.31 19.11
N LEU A 157 6.29 23.66 19.37
CA LEU A 157 6.90 22.75 18.41
C LEU A 157 6.07 21.47 18.24
N TRP A 158 5.54 20.93 19.33
CA TRP A 158 4.66 19.78 19.32
C TRP A 158 3.38 20.05 18.51
N ASP A 159 2.73 21.19 18.71
CA ASP A 159 1.55 21.63 17.97
C ASP A 159 1.86 21.75 16.47
N LEU A 160 3.01 22.33 16.12
CA LEU A 160 3.45 22.45 14.72
C LEU A 160 3.68 21.07 14.08
N ILE A 161 4.37 20.17 14.78
CA ILE A 161 4.59 18.79 14.29
C ILE A 161 3.24 18.07 14.15
N ASN A 162 2.34 18.23 15.11
CA ASN A 162 1.00 17.65 15.06
C ASN A 162 0.21 18.13 13.85
N MET A 163 0.22 19.43 13.57
CA MET A 163 -0.41 20.00 12.38
C MET A 163 0.17 19.42 11.09
N MET A 164 1.52 19.34 10.98
CA MET A 164 2.19 18.76 9.82
C MET A 164 1.83 17.27 9.65
N ALA A 165 1.84 16.52 10.73
CA ALA A 165 1.51 15.09 10.76
C ALA A 165 0.07 14.82 10.34
N ASN A 166 -0.88 15.61 10.85
CA ASN A 166 -2.30 15.45 10.55
C ASN A 166 -2.69 15.91 9.15
N THR A 167 -1.93 16.78 8.50
CA THR A 167 -2.32 17.41 7.22
C THR A 167 -2.69 16.39 6.17
N ALA A 168 -1.87 15.34 5.95
CA ALA A 168 -2.16 14.34 4.93
C ALA A 168 -3.39 13.48 5.26
N PHE A 169 -3.69 13.26 6.54
CA PHE A 169 -4.87 12.49 6.96
C PHE A 169 -6.15 13.33 6.89
N VAL A 170 -6.12 14.57 7.35
CA VAL A 170 -7.27 15.50 7.26
C VAL A 170 -7.66 15.73 5.81
N PHE A 171 -6.68 15.99 4.94
CA PHE A 171 -6.89 16.25 3.51
C PHE A 171 -6.71 15.01 2.62
N LEU A 172 -6.76 13.80 3.21
CA LEU A 172 -6.69 12.54 2.47
C LEU A 172 -7.68 12.48 1.30
N PRO A 173 -8.95 12.94 1.45
CA PRO A 173 -9.89 13.00 0.33
C PRO A 173 -9.39 13.80 -0.86
N ALA A 174 -8.61 14.87 -0.67
CA ALA A 174 -8.04 15.63 -1.77
C ALA A 174 -6.93 14.85 -2.50
N LEU A 175 -6.07 14.15 -1.76
CA LEU A 175 -5.01 13.30 -2.31
C LEU A 175 -5.59 12.12 -3.08
N VAL A 176 -6.57 11.43 -2.50
CA VAL A 176 -7.28 10.32 -3.15
C VAL A 176 -8.08 10.83 -4.35
N GLY A 177 -8.78 11.96 -4.23
CA GLY A 177 -9.52 12.60 -5.30
C GLY A 177 -8.64 12.90 -6.52
N TRP A 178 -7.47 13.48 -6.29
CA TRP A 178 -6.46 13.71 -7.33
C TRP A 178 -6.04 12.42 -8.03
N SER A 179 -5.61 11.44 -7.25
CA SER A 179 -5.06 10.20 -7.78
C SER A 179 -6.11 9.33 -8.46
N ALA A 180 -7.30 9.19 -7.84
CA ALA A 180 -8.40 8.41 -8.38
C ALA A 180 -8.96 9.02 -9.67
N THR A 181 -9.18 10.35 -9.72
CA THR A 181 -9.67 11.01 -10.94
C THR A 181 -8.68 10.86 -12.09
N LYS A 182 -7.37 11.00 -11.84
CA LYS A 182 -6.32 10.71 -12.81
C LYS A 182 -6.40 9.24 -13.30
N ARG A 183 -6.60 8.31 -12.39
CA ARG A 183 -6.71 6.87 -12.70
C ARG A 183 -7.94 6.56 -13.56
N PHE A 184 -9.05 7.26 -13.33
CA PHE A 184 -10.32 7.08 -14.07
C PHE A 184 -10.41 7.92 -15.35
N GLY A 185 -9.38 8.70 -15.71
CA GLY A 185 -9.28 9.45 -16.95
C GLY A 185 -9.99 10.81 -16.94
N GLY A 186 -10.37 11.31 -15.76
CA GLY A 186 -10.88 12.66 -15.55
C GLY A 186 -9.77 13.69 -15.26
N SER A 187 -10.16 14.94 -15.04
CA SER A 187 -9.26 16.03 -14.65
C SER A 187 -8.82 15.92 -13.20
N PRO A 188 -7.52 15.68 -12.91
CA PRO A 188 -7.04 15.55 -11.53
C PRO A 188 -7.31 16.78 -10.66
N ILE A 189 -7.34 17.97 -11.24
CA ILE A 189 -7.63 19.24 -10.53
C ILE A 189 -9.07 19.25 -10.02
N LEU A 190 -10.04 18.79 -10.83
CA LEU A 190 -11.44 18.67 -10.37
C LEU A 190 -11.55 17.61 -9.26
N GLY A 191 -10.72 16.55 -9.33
CA GLY A 191 -10.59 15.57 -8.25
C GLY A 191 -10.09 16.17 -6.94
N ILE A 192 -9.11 17.08 -6.98
CA ILE A 192 -8.65 17.81 -5.79
C ILE A 192 -9.80 18.66 -5.23
N VAL A 193 -10.49 19.43 -6.09
CA VAL A 193 -11.60 20.29 -5.66
C VAL A 193 -12.71 19.46 -5.00
N MET A 194 -13.08 18.33 -5.60
CA MET A 194 -14.05 17.40 -5.03
C MET A 194 -13.60 16.89 -3.64
N GLY A 195 -12.35 16.44 -3.53
CA GLY A 195 -11.82 15.95 -2.26
C GLY A 195 -11.75 17.02 -1.17
N LEU A 196 -11.36 18.25 -1.51
CA LEU A 196 -11.36 19.40 -0.60
C LEU A 196 -12.79 19.79 -0.17
N MET A 197 -13.75 19.73 -1.09
CA MET A 197 -15.15 19.95 -0.78
C MET A 197 -15.68 18.96 0.27
N LEU A 198 -15.27 17.70 0.21
CA LEU A 198 -15.66 16.64 1.16
C LEU A 198 -15.06 16.84 2.56
N VAL A 199 -14.07 17.69 2.72
CA VAL A 199 -13.45 18.03 4.03
C VAL A 199 -13.56 19.52 4.34
N HIS A 200 -14.46 20.23 3.67
CA HIS A 200 -14.62 21.68 3.82
C HIS A 200 -14.97 22.03 5.28
N PRO A 201 -14.41 23.13 5.84
CA PRO A 201 -14.66 23.53 7.23
C PRO A 201 -16.12 23.85 7.57
N ALA A 202 -16.97 24.10 6.58
CA ALA A 202 -18.42 24.27 6.78
C ALA A 202 -19.16 22.95 7.08
N LEU A 203 -18.46 21.82 6.98
CA LEU A 203 -18.99 20.50 7.32
C LEU A 203 -18.54 20.12 8.72
N LEU A 204 -19.38 19.40 9.46
CA LEU A 204 -19.00 18.76 10.72
C LEU A 204 -17.83 17.78 10.45
N ASN A 205 -16.80 17.84 11.28
CA ASN A 205 -15.65 16.97 11.13
C ASN A 205 -16.09 15.49 11.28
N ALA A 206 -15.59 14.61 10.42
CA ALA A 206 -15.92 13.19 10.43
C ALA A 206 -15.64 12.50 11.79
N TRP A 207 -14.61 12.93 12.50
CA TRP A 207 -14.24 12.38 13.81
C TRP A 207 -15.20 12.79 14.94
N ASP A 208 -15.97 13.86 14.76
CA ASP A 208 -17.00 14.32 15.71
C ASP A 208 -18.41 13.75 15.37
N TYR A 209 -18.54 13.06 14.24
CA TYR A 209 -19.84 12.52 13.78
C TYR A 209 -20.53 11.63 14.84
N GLY A 210 -19.80 10.72 15.46
CA GLY A 210 -20.35 9.82 16.48
C GLY A 210 -20.91 10.58 17.69
N LYS A 211 -20.22 11.66 18.12
CA LYS A 211 -20.69 12.51 19.24
C LYS A 211 -21.93 13.28 18.84
N ALA A 212 -21.94 13.87 17.64
CA ALA A 212 -23.07 14.63 17.13
C ALA A 212 -24.30 13.75 16.87
N ALA A 213 -24.11 12.53 16.38
CA ALA A 213 -25.18 11.55 16.16
C ALA A 213 -25.85 11.09 17.48
N THR A 214 -25.08 11.02 18.59
CA THR A 214 -25.59 10.67 19.92
C THR A 214 -26.02 11.87 20.75
N GLY A 215 -25.83 13.09 20.24
CA GLY A 215 -26.13 14.34 20.97
C GLY A 215 -25.19 14.61 22.15
N LEU A 216 -24.06 13.89 22.25
CA LEU A 216 -23.03 14.16 23.24
C LEU A 216 -22.40 15.56 22.99
N ASP A 217 -22.05 16.24 24.05
CA ASP A 217 -21.47 17.59 24.04
C ASP A 217 -22.37 18.68 23.39
N GLY A 218 -23.68 18.43 23.22
CA GLY A 218 -24.62 19.36 22.60
C GLY A 218 -24.43 19.59 21.11
N GLN A 219 -23.56 18.84 20.48
CA GLN A 219 -23.37 18.88 19.02
C GLN A 219 -24.57 18.27 18.31
N LYS A 220 -24.97 18.87 17.19
CA LYS A 220 -26.07 18.38 16.34
C LYS A 220 -25.58 18.32 14.89
N ILE A 221 -26.06 17.33 14.15
CA ILE A 221 -25.87 17.27 12.70
C ILE A 221 -26.76 18.34 12.06
N GLU A 222 -26.13 19.29 11.37
CA GLU A 222 -26.84 20.28 10.55
C GLU A 222 -27.10 19.72 9.15
N PHE A 223 -28.04 20.35 8.43
CA PHE A 223 -28.42 19.94 7.09
C PHE A 223 -28.38 21.13 6.12
N PHE A 224 -28.01 20.85 4.87
CA PHE A 224 -28.33 21.71 3.73
C PHE A 224 -29.75 21.40 3.28
N ASP A 225 -30.62 22.40 3.32
CA ASP A 225 -31.95 22.29 2.73
C ASP A 225 -31.86 22.65 1.22
N ILE A 226 -32.12 21.70 0.38
CA ILE A 226 -32.07 21.87 -1.07
C ILE A 226 -33.47 22.15 -1.60
N LEU A 227 -33.78 23.44 -1.67
CA LEU A 227 -35.05 23.97 -2.21
C LEU A 227 -36.31 23.41 -1.51
N GLY A 228 -36.22 22.93 -0.28
CA GLY A 228 -37.32 22.26 0.42
C GLY A 228 -37.65 20.86 -0.10
N LEU A 229 -36.87 20.34 -1.05
CA LEU A 229 -37.12 19.01 -1.68
C LEU A 229 -36.46 17.87 -0.92
N PHE A 230 -35.22 18.07 -0.46
CA PHE A 230 -34.48 17.09 0.31
C PHE A 230 -33.36 17.76 1.14
N GLN A 231 -32.91 17.05 2.16
CA GLN A 231 -31.86 17.51 3.06
C GLN A 231 -30.61 16.68 2.88
N ILE A 232 -29.44 17.34 2.94
CA ILE A 232 -28.11 16.72 2.91
C ILE A 232 -27.41 17.01 4.22
N GLU A 233 -26.89 15.99 4.89
CA GLU A 233 -26.11 16.14 6.12
C GLU A 233 -24.85 16.98 5.87
N LYS A 234 -24.61 17.99 6.71
CA LYS A 234 -23.38 18.77 6.72
C LYS A 234 -22.27 18.03 7.45
N VAL A 235 -21.88 16.86 6.95
CA VAL A 235 -20.86 16.00 7.56
C VAL A 235 -19.72 15.79 6.58
N GLY A 236 -18.49 15.99 7.07
CA GLY A 236 -17.27 15.79 6.32
C GLY A 236 -16.83 14.33 6.27
N TYR A 237 -15.77 14.09 5.49
CA TYR A 237 -15.23 12.75 5.20
C TYR A 237 -13.70 12.72 5.44
N GLN A 238 -13.22 13.43 6.47
CA GLN A 238 -11.81 13.43 6.87
C GLN A 238 -11.35 12.00 7.17
N GLY A 239 -10.18 11.62 6.64
CA GLY A 239 -9.63 10.26 6.79
C GLY A 239 -10.34 9.15 6.01
N GLN A 240 -11.52 9.42 5.42
CA GLN A 240 -12.31 8.40 4.72
C GLN A 240 -11.95 8.31 3.24
N ILE A 241 -11.89 7.09 2.72
CA ILE A 241 -11.42 6.79 1.36
C ILE A 241 -12.59 6.44 0.43
N LEU A 242 -13.50 5.58 0.88
CA LEU A 242 -14.58 5.05 0.04
C LEU A 242 -15.45 6.15 -0.56
N PRO A 243 -15.88 7.19 0.20
CA PRO A 243 -16.69 8.27 -0.34
C PRO A 243 -16.02 8.98 -1.51
N VAL A 244 -14.75 9.35 -1.34
CA VAL A 244 -14.02 10.11 -2.36
C VAL A 244 -13.63 9.25 -3.56
N LEU A 245 -13.34 7.97 -3.36
CA LEU A 245 -13.02 7.05 -4.46
C LEU A 245 -14.21 6.88 -5.42
N VAL A 246 -15.41 6.68 -4.86
CA VAL A 246 -16.65 6.55 -5.65
C VAL A 246 -17.04 7.89 -6.26
N ALA A 247 -16.91 9.00 -5.51
CA ALA A 247 -17.15 10.34 -6.03
C ALA A 247 -16.21 10.71 -7.19
N ALA A 248 -14.90 10.38 -7.10
CA ALA A 248 -13.92 10.61 -8.15
C ALA A 248 -14.19 9.76 -9.41
N PHE A 249 -14.68 8.52 -9.24
CA PHE A 249 -15.12 7.71 -10.35
C PHE A 249 -16.32 8.34 -11.08
N LEU A 250 -17.35 8.76 -10.34
CA LEU A 250 -18.50 9.43 -10.88
C LEU A 250 -18.12 10.75 -11.57
N LEU A 251 -17.30 11.57 -10.92
CA LEU A 251 -16.77 12.82 -11.45
C LEU A 251 -16.12 12.62 -12.82
N SER A 252 -15.23 11.61 -12.91
CA SER A 252 -14.56 11.29 -14.17
C SER A 252 -15.54 10.87 -15.26
N LYS A 253 -16.58 10.10 -14.92
CA LYS A 253 -17.60 9.68 -15.88
C LYS A 253 -18.46 10.84 -16.36
N VAL A 254 -18.91 11.70 -15.45
CA VAL A 254 -19.69 12.91 -15.78
C VAL A 254 -18.86 13.87 -16.64
N GLU A 255 -17.61 14.13 -16.27
CA GLU A 255 -16.70 14.99 -17.05
C GLU A 255 -16.48 14.46 -18.46
N ILE A 256 -16.16 13.17 -18.63
CA ILE A 256 -15.93 12.54 -19.93
C ILE A 256 -17.21 12.57 -20.78
N PHE A 257 -18.37 12.33 -20.17
CA PHE A 257 -19.65 12.41 -20.85
C PHE A 257 -19.93 13.84 -21.36
N LEU A 258 -19.76 14.85 -20.49
CA LEU A 258 -19.98 16.26 -20.85
C LEU A 258 -19.02 16.73 -21.95
N LYS A 259 -17.73 16.36 -21.86
CA LYS A 259 -16.75 16.67 -22.92
C LYS A 259 -17.13 16.17 -24.30
N LYS A 260 -17.89 15.07 -24.39
CA LYS A 260 -18.36 14.52 -25.66
C LYS A 260 -19.60 15.21 -26.21
N HIS A 261 -20.41 15.83 -25.36
CA HIS A 261 -21.72 16.37 -25.74
C HIS A 261 -21.77 17.91 -25.75
N VAL A 262 -20.89 18.57 -24.99
CA VAL A 262 -20.87 20.03 -24.91
C VAL A 262 -20.02 20.60 -26.05
N PRO A 263 -20.53 21.59 -26.83
CA PRO A 263 -19.78 22.25 -27.88
C PRO A 263 -18.47 22.86 -27.38
N ASN A 264 -17.40 22.76 -28.17
CA ASN A 264 -16.05 23.23 -27.81
C ASN A 264 -16.03 24.70 -27.37
N ALA A 265 -16.86 25.56 -27.94
CA ALA A 265 -16.91 27.00 -27.63
C ALA A 265 -17.26 27.31 -26.16
N ILE A 266 -18.04 26.46 -25.50
CA ILE A 266 -18.49 26.68 -24.10
C ILE A 266 -17.98 25.59 -23.16
N GLN A 267 -17.23 24.61 -23.68
CA GLN A 267 -16.78 23.44 -22.95
C GLN A 267 -15.96 23.78 -21.72
N LEU A 268 -15.10 24.80 -21.81
CA LEU A 268 -14.23 25.27 -20.71
C LEU A 268 -15.02 25.78 -19.50
N LEU A 269 -16.21 26.36 -19.72
CA LEU A 269 -17.07 26.88 -18.66
C LEU A 269 -18.07 25.83 -18.17
N VAL A 270 -18.78 25.19 -19.09
CA VAL A 270 -19.92 24.31 -18.76
C VAL A 270 -19.44 23.00 -18.13
N VAL A 271 -18.37 22.40 -18.67
CA VAL A 271 -17.95 21.06 -18.21
C VAL A 271 -17.48 21.07 -16.74
N PRO A 272 -16.54 21.93 -16.30
CA PRO A 272 -16.10 21.93 -14.91
C PRO A 272 -17.21 22.27 -13.91
N ILE A 273 -18.00 23.30 -14.23
CA ILE A 273 -19.10 23.75 -13.35
C ILE A 273 -20.12 22.64 -13.16
N THR A 274 -20.65 22.10 -14.27
CA THR A 274 -21.66 21.02 -14.21
C THR A 274 -21.11 19.77 -13.54
N THR A 275 -19.85 19.40 -13.84
CA THR A 275 -19.21 18.25 -13.23
C THR A 275 -19.15 18.37 -11.72
N ILE A 276 -18.64 19.50 -11.20
CA ILE A 276 -18.51 19.71 -9.75
C ILE A 276 -19.88 19.81 -9.06
N VAL A 277 -20.83 20.53 -9.64
CA VAL A 277 -22.17 20.70 -9.03
C VAL A 277 -22.88 19.35 -8.95
N VAL A 278 -22.99 18.64 -10.08
CA VAL A 278 -23.71 17.35 -10.13
C VAL A 278 -23.05 16.33 -9.22
N THR A 279 -21.71 16.18 -9.34
CA THR A 279 -21.01 15.16 -8.55
C THR A 279 -20.90 15.57 -7.08
N GLY A 280 -20.84 16.87 -6.75
CA GLY A 280 -20.83 17.38 -5.38
C GLY A 280 -22.12 17.08 -4.63
N VAL A 281 -23.26 17.39 -5.26
CA VAL A 281 -24.59 17.07 -4.67
C VAL A 281 -24.72 15.54 -4.47
N LEU A 282 -24.34 14.73 -5.46
CA LEU A 282 -24.41 13.29 -5.34
C LEU A 282 -23.41 12.74 -4.33
N ALA A 283 -22.21 13.33 -4.24
CA ALA A 283 -21.18 12.92 -3.29
C ALA A 283 -21.60 13.15 -1.84
N LEU A 284 -22.16 14.30 -1.52
CA LEU A 284 -22.63 14.61 -0.15
C LEU A 284 -23.98 13.98 0.16
N GLY A 285 -24.92 13.95 -0.80
CA GLY A 285 -26.28 13.51 -0.55
C GLY A 285 -26.50 12.00 -0.61
N ILE A 286 -25.74 11.26 -1.42
CA ILE A 286 -25.96 9.83 -1.66
C ILE A 286 -24.69 9.02 -1.43
N ILE A 287 -23.62 9.33 -2.17
CA ILE A 287 -22.40 8.51 -2.16
C ILE A 287 -21.78 8.48 -0.75
N GLY A 288 -21.64 9.65 -0.14
CA GLY A 288 -21.06 9.80 1.18
C GLY A 288 -21.78 8.98 2.25
N PRO A 289 -23.07 9.19 2.50
CA PRO A 289 -23.84 8.41 3.48
C PRO A 289 -23.80 6.90 3.20
N VAL A 290 -24.01 6.48 1.95
CA VAL A 290 -24.00 5.06 1.58
C VAL A 290 -22.62 4.43 1.81
N THR A 291 -21.55 5.10 1.36
CA THR A 291 -20.20 4.57 1.51
C THR A 291 -19.69 4.62 2.94
N ARG A 292 -20.12 5.60 3.75
CA ARG A 292 -19.89 5.62 5.20
C ARG A 292 -20.51 4.37 5.83
N HIS A 293 -21.78 4.10 5.55
CA HIS A 293 -22.46 2.91 6.08
C HIS A 293 -21.78 1.59 5.66
N ILE A 294 -21.34 1.49 4.40
CA ILE A 294 -20.54 0.34 3.94
C ILE A 294 -19.22 0.24 4.72
N GLY A 295 -18.53 1.37 4.93
CA GLY A 295 -17.30 1.43 5.72
C GLY A 295 -17.54 0.97 7.17
N ASP A 296 -18.64 1.40 7.77
CA ASP A 296 -19.04 0.99 9.12
C ASP A 296 -19.30 -0.52 9.20
N LEU A 297 -20.04 -1.08 8.25
CA LEU A 297 -20.28 -2.52 8.17
C LEU A 297 -19.00 -3.34 7.99
N LEU A 298 -18.08 -2.89 7.12
CA LEU A 298 -16.77 -3.53 6.95
C LEU A 298 -15.96 -3.49 8.24
N THR A 299 -15.95 -2.36 8.93
CA THR A 299 -15.23 -2.17 10.19
C THR A 299 -15.81 -3.04 11.29
N VAL A 300 -17.14 -3.03 11.47
CA VAL A 300 -17.83 -3.89 12.44
C VAL A 300 -17.53 -5.37 12.17
N GLY A 301 -17.54 -5.78 10.88
CA GLY A 301 -17.19 -7.15 10.49
C GLY A 301 -15.75 -7.52 10.88
N LEU A 302 -14.79 -6.66 10.54
CA LEU A 302 -13.37 -6.91 10.83
C LEU A 302 -13.07 -6.88 12.33
N VAL A 303 -13.57 -5.87 13.04
CA VAL A 303 -13.41 -5.74 14.48
C VAL A 303 -14.12 -6.91 15.19
N GLY A 304 -15.33 -7.28 14.73
CA GLY A 304 -16.06 -8.41 15.26
C GLY A 304 -15.29 -9.74 15.17
N VAL A 305 -14.64 -10.01 14.04
CA VAL A 305 -13.75 -11.18 13.90
C VAL A 305 -12.54 -11.08 14.81
N TYR A 306 -11.92 -9.89 14.87
CA TYR A 306 -10.74 -9.65 15.72
C TYR A 306 -11.06 -9.79 17.22
N GLU A 307 -12.24 -9.32 17.68
CA GLU A 307 -12.66 -9.40 19.07
C GLU A 307 -13.22 -10.78 19.46
N THR A 308 -13.97 -11.43 18.55
CA THR A 308 -14.63 -12.72 18.86
C THR A 308 -13.65 -13.89 18.79
N VAL A 309 -12.77 -13.91 17.80
CA VAL A 309 -11.80 -15.00 17.57
C VAL A 309 -10.41 -14.45 17.22
N PRO A 310 -9.78 -13.68 18.13
CA PRO A 310 -8.58 -12.90 17.84
C PRO A 310 -7.42 -13.73 17.32
N VAL A 311 -7.23 -14.93 17.87
CA VAL A 311 -6.15 -15.84 17.45
C VAL A 311 -6.36 -16.31 16.00
N VAL A 312 -7.60 -16.63 15.63
CA VAL A 312 -7.92 -17.09 14.26
C VAL A 312 -7.69 -15.95 13.27
N GLY A 313 -8.17 -14.74 13.59
CA GLY A 313 -7.94 -13.54 12.78
C GLY A 313 -6.46 -13.24 12.59
N ALA A 314 -5.68 -13.32 13.67
CA ALA A 314 -4.24 -13.11 13.65
C ALA A 314 -3.49 -14.15 12.81
N VAL A 315 -3.84 -15.44 12.93
CA VAL A 315 -3.25 -16.53 12.13
C VAL A 315 -3.55 -16.32 10.65
N LEU A 316 -4.82 -16.08 10.33
CA LEU A 316 -5.24 -15.89 8.94
C LEU A 316 -4.54 -14.69 8.32
N PHE A 317 -4.53 -13.54 9.00
CA PHE A 317 -3.89 -12.35 8.47
C PHE A 317 -2.37 -12.50 8.39
N GLY A 318 -1.72 -12.96 9.46
CA GLY A 318 -0.27 -13.15 9.50
C GLY A 318 0.24 -14.18 8.49
N ALA A 319 -0.55 -15.22 8.18
CA ALA A 319 -0.22 -16.21 7.17
C ALA A 319 -0.54 -15.76 5.74
N LEU A 320 -1.67 -15.07 5.53
CA LEU A 320 -2.15 -14.73 4.18
C LEU A 320 -1.55 -13.44 3.62
N TYR A 321 -1.05 -12.53 4.47
CA TYR A 321 -0.52 -11.24 4.01
C TYR A 321 0.60 -11.41 2.97
N ALA A 322 1.59 -12.25 3.23
CA ALA A 322 2.67 -12.49 2.28
C ALA A 322 2.19 -13.10 0.93
N PRO A 323 1.31 -14.12 0.88
CA PRO A 323 0.62 -14.54 -0.34
C PRO A 323 -0.13 -13.41 -1.06
N LEU A 324 -0.78 -12.49 -0.32
CA LEU A 324 -1.48 -11.35 -0.90
C LEU A 324 -0.51 -10.31 -1.49
N VAL A 325 0.69 -10.16 -0.94
CA VAL A 325 1.76 -9.35 -1.54
C VAL A 325 2.16 -9.90 -2.90
N ILE A 326 2.24 -11.22 -3.08
CA ILE A 326 2.57 -11.85 -4.37
C ILE A 326 1.58 -11.45 -5.45
N THR A 327 0.30 -11.37 -5.11
CA THR A 327 -0.76 -11.00 -6.05
C THR A 327 -0.93 -9.49 -6.22
N GLY A 328 -0.20 -8.67 -5.46
CA GLY A 328 -0.35 -7.21 -5.41
C GLY A 328 -1.60 -6.73 -4.65
N MET A 329 -2.35 -7.65 -4.03
CA MET A 329 -3.60 -7.33 -3.32
C MET A 329 -3.40 -6.65 -1.98
N HIS A 330 -2.20 -6.70 -1.41
CA HIS A 330 -1.89 -6.12 -0.09
C HIS A 330 -2.13 -4.61 0.01
N HIS A 331 -2.09 -3.88 -1.11
CA HIS A 331 -2.35 -2.43 -1.10
C HIS A 331 -3.79 -2.05 -0.69
N MET A 332 -4.74 -2.99 -0.77
CA MET A 332 -6.10 -2.74 -0.28
C MET A 332 -6.17 -2.55 1.24
N PHE A 333 -5.23 -3.15 1.99
CA PHE A 333 -5.21 -3.02 3.44
C PHE A 333 -4.91 -1.60 3.92
N ILE A 334 -4.24 -0.77 3.10
CA ILE A 334 -4.02 0.65 3.43
C ILE A 334 -5.37 1.37 3.61
N ALA A 335 -6.34 1.07 2.74
CA ALA A 335 -7.69 1.65 2.85
C ALA A 335 -8.40 1.19 4.13
N ILE A 336 -8.25 -0.08 4.48
CA ILE A 336 -8.83 -0.67 5.68
C ILE A 336 -8.15 -0.12 6.94
N ASP A 337 -6.82 -0.03 6.95
CA ASP A 337 -6.06 0.58 8.05
C ASP A 337 -6.52 2.01 8.33
N LEU A 338 -6.64 2.83 7.29
CA LEU A 338 -7.07 4.23 7.43
C LEU A 338 -8.52 4.33 7.91
N GLN A 339 -9.40 3.41 7.49
CA GLN A 339 -10.77 3.33 7.97
C GLN A 339 -10.82 2.95 9.46
N LEU A 340 -10.05 1.95 9.89
CA LEU A 340 -9.94 1.55 11.30
C LEU A 340 -9.40 2.70 12.16
N ILE A 341 -8.36 3.38 11.70
CA ILE A 341 -7.78 4.54 12.39
C ILE A 341 -8.82 5.65 12.52
N ALA A 342 -9.55 5.96 11.46
CA ALA A 342 -10.57 7.01 11.47
C ALA A 342 -11.74 6.70 12.42
N GLN A 343 -12.16 5.44 12.54
CA GLN A 343 -13.31 5.04 13.34
C GLN A 343 -12.98 4.65 14.79
N HIS A 344 -11.84 3.99 14.99
CA HIS A 344 -11.45 3.43 16.30
C HIS A 344 -10.20 4.08 16.90
N GLY A 345 -9.60 5.08 16.21
CA GLY A 345 -8.37 5.74 16.65
C GLY A 345 -7.11 4.89 16.51
N GLY A 346 -7.21 3.70 15.91
CA GLY A 346 -6.07 2.82 15.68
C GLY A 346 -6.42 1.58 14.88
N THR A 347 -5.40 0.96 14.29
CA THR A 347 -5.52 -0.29 13.54
C THR A 347 -4.68 -1.40 14.16
N PHE A 348 -5.18 -2.62 14.12
CA PHE A 348 -4.45 -3.84 14.46
C PHE A 348 -3.76 -4.47 13.24
N ILE A 349 -4.11 -4.07 12.02
CA ILE A 349 -3.61 -4.63 10.78
C ILE A 349 -2.17 -4.17 10.50
N TRP A 350 -1.91 -2.87 10.61
CA TRP A 350 -0.58 -2.30 10.35
C TRP A 350 0.56 -2.93 11.18
N PRO A 351 0.41 -3.18 12.50
CA PRO A 351 1.40 -3.92 13.28
C PRO A 351 1.69 -5.32 12.73
N MET A 352 0.68 -6.04 12.25
CA MET A 352 0.86 -7.38 11.65
C MET A 352 1.60 -7.31 10.32
N ILE A 353 1.30 -6.31 9.48
CA ILE A 353 2.02 -6.04 8.23
C ILE A 353 3.51 -5.84 8.50
N ALA A 354 3.83 -5.00 9.48
CA ALA A 354 5.22 -4.71 9.85
C ALA A 354 5.97 -5.98 10.30
N LEU A 355 5.34 -6.84 11.10
CA LEU A 355 5.91 -8.12 11.53
C LEU A 355 6.10 -9.10 10.37
N SER A 356 5.19 -9.10 9.39
CA SER A 356 5.35 -9.90 8.17
C SER A 356 6.57 -9.43 7.36
N ASN A 357 6.80 -8.13 7.27
CA ASN A 357 7.98 -7.57 6.60
C ASN A 357 9.27 -8.03 7.28
N ILE A 358 9.32 -7.96 8.62
CA ILE A 358 10.45 -8.43 9.42
C ILE A 358 10.67 -9.94 9.21
N ALA A 359 9.62 -10.74 9.23
CA ALA A 359 9.70 -12.18 9.04
C ALA A 359 10.29 -12.54 7.65
N GLN A 360 9.86 -11.86 6.58
CA GLN A 360 10.41 -12.05 5.24
C GLN A 360 11.89 -11.67 5.16
N GLY A 361 12.29 -10.56 5.79
CA GLY A 361 13.67 -10.12 5.88
C GLY A 361 14.54 -11.13 6.64
N SER A 362 14.04 -11.65 7.75
CA SER A 362 14.77 -12.59 8.61
C SER A 362 14.98 -13.95 7.92
N ALA A 363 13.99 -14.45 7.20
CA ALA A 363 14.12 -15.66 6.39
C ALA A 363 15.14 -15.46 5.25
N ALA A 364 15.08 -14.30 4.56
CA ALA A 364 16.04 -13.99 3.50
C ALA A 364 17.47 -13.83 4.04
N LEU A 365 17.64 -13.26 5.25
CA LEU A 365 18.94 -13.07 5.86
C LEU A 365 19.66 -14.41 6.11
N VAL A 366 18.95 -15.47 6.47
CA VAL A 366 19.56 -16.81 6.65
C VAL A 366 20.21 -17.30 5.35
N MET A 367 19.60 -16.97 4.21
CA MET A 367 20.14 -17.39 2.90
C MET A 367 21.50 -16.75 2.60
N PHE A 368 21.85 -15.61 3.23
CA PHE A 368 23.17 -15.03 3.15
C PHE A 368 24.27 -16.01 3.66
N TRP A 369 24.02 -16.73 4.76
CA TRP A 369 24.99 -17.68 5.31
C TRP A 369 24.96 -19.04 4.63
N ILE A 370 23.80 -19.43 4.10
CA ILE A 370 23.60 -20.77 3.53
C ILE A 370 24.05 -20.85 2.07
N SER A 371 23.89 -19.78 1.31
CA SER A 371 24.22 -19.75 -0.12
C SER A 371 25.72 -19.86 -0.34
N LYS A 372 26.12 -20.62 -1.36
CA LYS A 372 27.52 -20.74 -1.77
C LYS A 372 27.92 -19.67 -2.80
N ASN A 373 26.98 -19.25 -3.62
CA ASN A 373 27.19 -18.27 -4.67
C ASN A 373 27.22 -16.84 -4.10
N GLN A 374 28.21 -16.05 -4.50
CA GLN A 374 28.39 -14.68 -4.00
C GLN A 374 27.27 -13.74 -4.44
N ASN A 375 26.71 -13.95 -5.63
CA ASN A 375 25.55 -13.15 -6.10
C ASN A 375 24.30 -13.41 -5.25
N ASP A 376 24.04 -14.68 -4.90
CA ASP A 376 22.91 -15.06 -4.04
C ASP A 376 23.10 -14.50 -2.62
N LYS A 377 24.33 -14.47 -2.08
CA LYS A 377 24.63 -13.81 -0.80
C LYS A 377 24.35 -12.32 -0.83
N SER A 378 24.85 -11.65 -1.85
CA SER A 378 24.64 -10.20 -2.02
C SER A 378 23.14 -9.89 -2.15
N MET A 379 22.40 -10.69 -2.94
CA MET A 379 20.96 -10.54 -3.07
C MET A 379 20.23 -10.78 -1.74
N ALA A 380 20.59 -11.82 -1.01
CA ALA A 380 19.96 -12.15 0.27
C ALA A 380 20.15 -11.04 1.31
N SER A 381 21.36 -10.50 1.43
CA SER A 381 21.66 -9.43 2.39
C SER A 381 20.96 -8.11 2.04
N THR A 382 21.06 -7.65 0.79
CA THR A 382 20.40 -6.40 0.36
C THR A 382 18.88 -6.49 0.43
N SER A 383 18.32 -7.64 0.07
CA SER A 383 16.89 -7.88 0.14
C SER A 383 16.39 -7.97 1.59
N ALA A 384 17.15 -8.59 2.49
CA ALA A 384 16.81 -8.62 3.92
C ALA A 384 16.78 -7.22 4.52
N ILE A 385 17.80 -6.39 4.24
CA ILE A 385 17.84 -5.00 4.67
C ILE A 385 16.62 -4.24 4.12
N SER A 386 16.30 -4.38 2.84
CA SER A 386 15.12 -3.76 2.22
C SER A 386 13.82 -4.15 2.94
N ALA A 387 13.65 -5.44 3.28
CA ALA A 387 12.45 -5.93 3.98
C ALA A 387 12.38 -5.42 5.43
N TYR A 388 13.51 -5.28 6.12
CA TYR A 388 13.56 -4.66 7.44
C TYR A 388 13.19 -3.17 7.44
N PHE A 389 13.23 -2.51 6.28
CA PHE A 389 12.69 -1.16 6.08
C PHE A 389 11.33 -1.15 5.37
N GLY A 390 10.62 -2.28 5.36
CA GLY A 390 9.23 -2.39 4.88
C GLY A 390 9.06 -2.65 3.40
N ILE A 391 10.15 -2.83 2.64
CA ILE A 391 10.10 -3.15 1.19
C ILE A 391 10.42 -4.63 1.01
N THR A 392 9.40 -5.46 0.97
CA THR A 392 9.52 -6.93 1.04
C THR A 392 9.70 -7.62 -0.31
N GLU A 393 9.35 -6.97 -1.42
CA GLU A 393 9.36 -7.59 -2.74
C GLU A 393 10.72 -8.20 -3.14
N PRO A 394 11.87 -7.54 -2.89
CA PRO A 394 13.17 -8.15 -3.20
C PRO A 394 13.44 -9.42 -2.37
N ALA A 395 13.06 -9.43 -1.09
CA ALA A 395 13.24 -10.60 -0.23
C ALA A 395 12.30 -11.73 -0.63
N MET A 396 11.05 -11.43 -0.93
CA MET A 396 10.05 -12.42 -1.30
C MET A 396 10.35 -13.05 -2.66
N PHE A 397 10.48 -12.22 -3.72
CA PHE A 397 10.63 -12.70 -5.09
C PHE A 397 12.07 -13.13 -5.42
N GLY A 398 13.06 -12.37 -4.93
CA GLY A 398 14.47 -12.64 -5.22
C GLY A 398 15.04 -13.80 -4.41
N VAL A 399 14.54 -14.06 -3.21
CA VAL A 399 15.15 -15.02 -2.27
C VAL A 399 14.15 -16.08 -1.80
N ASN A 400 13.08 -15.67 -1.11
CA ASN A 400 12.25 -16.58 -0.33
C ASN A 400 11.39 -17.50 -1.19
N LEU A 401 10.70 -16.98 -2.21
CA LEU A 401 9.89 -17.76 -3.14
C LEU A 401 10.74 -18.66 -4.04
N ARG A 402 11.90 -18.17 -4.48
CA ARG A 402 12.83 -18.94 -5.29
C ARG A 402 13.29 -20.24 -4.56
N ASN A 403 13.54 -20.14 -3.27
CA ASN A 403 13.97 -21.25 -2.43
C ASN A 403 12.83 -21.99 -1.73
N LYS A 404 11.60 -21.49 -1.79
CA LYS A 404 10.35 -22.01 -1.20
C LYS A 404 10.37 -22.10 0.33
N PHE A 405 11.29 -22.86 0.94
CA PHE A 405 11.31 -23.08 2.40
C PHE A 405 11.49 -21.82 3.23
N PRO A 406 12.27 -20.77 2.83
CA PRO A 406 12.32 -19.51 3.58
C PRO A 406 10.98 -18.78 3.56
N PHE A 407 10.22 -18.87 2.45
CA PHE A 407 8.90 -18.28 2.34
C PHE A 407 7.91 -18.88 3.35
N TYR A 408 7.88 -20.22 3.46
CA TYR A 408 7.03 -20.88 4.46
C TYR A 408 7.47 -20.57 5.89
N ALA A 409 8.78 -20.52 6.14
CA ALA A 409 9.32 -20.14 7.45
C ALA A 409 8.89 -18.71 7.84
N ALA A 410 8.93 -17.77 6.90
CA ALA A 410 8.47 -16.39 7.10
C ALA A 410 6.97 -16.32 7.40
N ILE A 411 6.13 -17.05 6.66
CA ILE A 411 4.68 -17.12 6.93
C ILE A 411 4.39 -17.64 8.34
N ILE A 412 5.05 -18.71 8.75
CA ILE A 412 4.87 -19.28 10.11
C ILE A 412 5.29 -18.25 11.17
N GLY A 413 6.47 -17.63 11.01
CA GLY A 413 6.94 -16.62 11.95
C GLY A 413 6.06 -15.40 12.03
N SER A 414 5.55 -14.92 10.88
CA SER A 414 4.59 -13.83 10.81
C SER A 414 3.30 -14.17 11.55
N ALA A 415 2.74 -15.37 11.34
CA ALA A 415 1.52 -15.82 12.00
C ALA A 415 1.69 -15.90 13.53
N VAL A 416 2.79 -16.47 14.01
CA VAL A 416 3.06 -16.57 15.46
C VAL A 416 3.25 -15.17 16.08
N ALA A 417 3.98 -14.30 15.42
CA ALA A 417 4.16 -12.93 15.88
C ALA A 417 2.83 -12.15 15.89
N ALA A 418 1.99 -12.34 14.87
CA ALA A 418 0.65 -11.73 14.80
C ALA A 418 -0.25 -12.21 15.96
N ILE A 419 -0.24 -13.52 16.30
CA ILE A 419 -0.96 -14.04 17.49
C ILE A 419 -0.51 -13.31 18.74
N PHE A 420 0.81 -13.19 18.93
CA PHE A 420 1.37 -12.59 20.14
C PHE A 420 0.92 -11.14 20.30
N ILE A 421 1.06 -10.31 19.28
CA ILE A 421 0.68 -8.90 19.35
C ILE A 421 -0.84 -8.71 19.49
N THR A 422 -1.63 -9.59 18.88
CA THR A 422 -3.10 -9.59 18.98
C THR A 422 -3.55 -9.86 20.41
N LEU A 423 -2.99 -10.89 21.05
CA LEU A 423 -3.30 -11.22 22.46
C LEU A 423 -2.88 -10.12 23.44
N ASN A 424 -1.93 -9.27 23.05
CA ASN A 424 -1.48 -8.12 23.84
C ASN A 424 -2.12 -6.79 23.41
N GLY A 425 -3.12 -6.79 22.52
CA GLY A 425 -3.89 -5.61 22.13
C GLY A 425 -3.03 -4.51 21.49
N VAL A 426 -2.01 -4.88 20.71
CA VAL A 426 -1.11 -3.91 20.05
C VAL A 426 -1.82 -3.23 18.90
N LEU A 427 -1.89 -1.89 18.93
CA LEU A 427 -2.52 -1.05 17.92
C LEU A 427 -1.54 0.01 17.40
N ALA A 428 -1.76 0.44 16.16
CA ALA A 428 -1.07 1.56 15.54
C ALA A 428 -2.07 2.71 15.28
N PRO A 429 -1.84 3.93 15.81
CA PRO A 429 -2.70 5.08 15.55
C PRO A 429 -2.42 5.71 14.18
N ALA A 430 -1.40 5.28 13.47
CA ALA A 430 -1.03 5.78 12.14
C ALA A 430 -0.32 4.70 11.33
N ILE A 431 -0.38 4.83 10.01
CA ILE A 431 0.43 4.07 9.06
C ILE A 431 1.78 4.78 8.93
N GLY A 432 2.88 4.06 9.12
CA GLY A 432 4.22 4.61 9.01
C GLY A 432 5.11 3.81 8.05
N ILE A 433 6.40 3.67 8.38
CA ILE A 433 7.30 2.76 7.71
C ILE A 433 7.07 1.35 8.25
N GLY A 434 7.00 0.35 7.36
CA GLY A 434 6.97 -1.06 7.74
C GLY A 434 8.32 -1.57 8.25
N GLY A 435 8.37 -2.82 8.68
CA GLY A 435 9.59 -3.45 9.16
C GLY A 435 10.04 -2.97 10.55
N LEU A 436 11.35 -2.92 10.78
CA LEU A 436 11.90 -2.57 12.09
C LEU A 436 11.51 -1.17 12.59
N PRO A 437 11.49 -0.12 11.76
CA PRO A 437 11.09 1.22 12.23
C PRO A 437 9.60 1.33 12.60
N ALA A 438 8.78 0.32 12.33
CA ALA A 438 7.34 0.36 12.57
C ALA A 438 6.96 0.60 14.04
N PHE A 439 7.87 0.33 15.00
CA PHE A 439 7.61 0.59 16.43
C PHE A 439 7.28 2.07 16.70
N ILE A 440 7.76 3.00 15.86
CA ILE A 440 7.45 4.43 15.96
C ILE A 440 5.96 4.70 15.71
N SER A 441 5.30 3.85 14.90
CA SER A 441 3.88 3.97 14.57
C SER A 441 2.97 3.20 15.55
N ILE A 442 3.49 2.64 16.62
CA ILE A 442 2.72 1.89 17.63
C ILE A 442 2.31 2.80 18.78
N ILE A 443 1.13 2.56 19.36
CA ILE A 443 0.71 3.25 20.58
C ILE A 443 1.80 3.06 21.65
N PRO A 444 2.31 4.13 22.29
CA PRO A 444 3.49 4.07 23.16
C PRO A 444 3.41 3.00 24.24
N LYS A 445 2.28 2.86 24.90
CA LYS A 445 1.99 1.82 25.89
C LYS A 445 2.21 0.39 25.36
N SER A 446 2.00 0.15 24.08
CA SER A 446 2.10 -1.16 23.43
C SER A 446 3.48 -1.43 22.78
N ILE A 447 4.38 -0.44 22.74
CA ILE A 447 5.72 -0.58 22.13
C ILE A 447 6.50 -1.77 22.74
N PRO A 448 6.56 -1.98 24.05
CA PRO A 448 7.31 -3.11 24.60
C PRO A 448 6.80 -4.47 24.09
N MET A 449 5.49 -4.66 24.00
CA MET A 449 4.90 -5.88 23.47
C MET A 449 5.12 -6.01 21.96
N PHE A 450 5.09 -4.91 21.23
CA PHE A 450 5.42 -4.93 19.82
C PHE A 450 6.88 -5.31 19.55
N ILE A 451 7.83 -4.82 20.37
CA ILE A 451 9.25 -5.21 20.30
C ILE A 451 9.41 -6.73 20.54
N VAL A 452 8.70 -7.31 21.49
CA VAL A 452 8.69 -8.77 21.66
C VAL A 452 8.14 -9.46 20.43
N GLY A 453 7.06 -8.95 19.82
CA GLY A 453 6.53 -9.42 18.53
C GLY A 453 7.56 -9.35 17.41
N MET A 454 8.36 -8.27 17.34
CA MET A 454 9.46 -8.12 16.39
C MET A 454 10.55 -9.17 16.61
N ILE A 455 10.94 -9.45 17.85
CA ILE A 455 11.88 -10.51 18.20
C ILE A 455 11.36 -11.88 17.73
N ILE A 456 10.09 -12.17 17.96
CA ILE A 456 9.43 -13.38 17.47
C ILE A 456 9.50 -13.46 15.95
N ALA A 457 9.18 -12.36 15.25
CA ALA A 457 9.23 -12.25 13.79
C ALA A 457 10.66 -12.34 13.22
N VAL A 458 11.69 -12.13 14.01
CA VAL A 458 13.09 -12.39 13.65
C VAL A 458 13.47 -13.84 13.93
N VAL A 459 13.29 -14.29 15.17
CA VAL A 459 13.84 -15.56 15.66
C VAL A 459 13.20 -16.77 15.01
N ILE A 460 11.86 -16.80 14.89
CA ILE A 460 11.15 -17.97 14.36
C ILE A 460 11.47 -18.19 12.87
N PRO A 461 11.34 -17.21 11.96
CA PRO A 461 11.69 -17.39 10.55
C PRO A 461 13.15 -17.73 10.34
N PHE A 462 14.04 -17.09 11.11
CA PHE A 462 15.47 -17.36 11.08
C PHE A 462 15.76 -18.82 11.42
N THR A 463 15.27 -19.27 12.56
CA THR A 463 15.49 -20.64 13.06
C THR A 463 14.88 -21.69 12.12
N LEU A 464 13.62 -21.50 11.71
CA LEU A 464 12.94 -22.43 10.81
C LEU A 464 13.64 -22.51 9.45
N THR A 465 14.04 -21.37 8.89
CA THR A 465 14.79 -21.35 7.62
C THR A 465 16.10 -22.12 7.75
N TRP A 466 16.83 -21.93 8.84
CA TRP A 466 18.07 -22.65 9.10
C TRP A 466 17.86 -24.17 9.24
N LEU A 467 16.82 -24.59 9.96
CA LEU A 467 16.48 -26.00 10.15
C LEU A 467 16.02 -26.64 8.84
N PHE A 468 15.16 -25.98 8.07
CA PHE A 468 14.71 -26.48 6.79
C PHE A 468 15.86 -26.62 5.78
N ALA A 469 16.80 -25.70 5.78
CA ALA A 469 17.97 -25.77 4.94
C ALA A 469 18.85 -26.99 5.23
N LYS A 470 19.01 -27.38 6.51
CA LYS A 470 19.73 -28.60 6.89
C LYS A 470 19.05 -29.84 6.33
N ARG A 471 17.71 -29.90 6.38
CA ARG A 471 16.95 -31.05 5.83
C ARG A 471 16.99 -31.13 4.31
N VAL A 472 17.01 -30.01 3.60
CA VAL A 472 17.10 -29.96 2.14
C VAL A 472 18.49 -30.39 1.65
N LYS A 473 19.54 -30.10 2.43
CA LYS A 473 20.93 -30.57 2.09
C LYS A 473 21.18 -32.07 2.37
N GLN A 474 20.32 -32.70 3.15
CA GLN A 474 20.42 -34.13 3.47
C GLN A 474 19.64 -35.04 2.50
N LYS A 475 18.80 -34.45 1.65
CA LYS A 475 18.14 -35.11 0.51
C LYS A 475 18.87 -34.77 -0.80
#